data_79b5bcf99ae918b82e233f29456ea86e
#
_entry.id   79b5bcf99ae918b82e233f29456ea86e
#
_cell.length_a   1.000
_cell.length_b   1.000
_cell.length_c   1.000
_cell.angle_alpha   90.00
_cell.angle_beta   90.00
_cell.angle_gamma   90.00
#
_symmetry.space_group_name_H-M   'P 1'
#
loop_
_entity.id
_entity.type
_entity.pdbx_description
1 polymer ?
#
loop_
_entity_poly.entity_id
_entity_poly.type
_entity_poly.pdbx_seq_one_letter_code
_entity_poly.pdbx_strand_id
1 'polypeptide(L)'
;MVPRFSRQARLLIVALLLCASATANAATSSQFRSRGKALLQENCGRCHAIGAAGRSPLKDAPPMRTIYARFAPRELQAELREGMVSRHRAMPQIDFSDEDVDAILTYLYALAVKK
;
A
#
# COMPACT_ATOMS: atom_id res chain seq x y z
N MET A 1 -16.51 46.56 0.54
CA MET A 1 -15.62 46.84 1.70
C MET A 1 -14.80 45.57 1.95
N VAL A 2 -13.54 45.50 1.52
CA VAL A 2 -12.71 44.30 1.71
C VAL A 2 -11.98 44.44 3.05
N PRO A 3 -12.14 43.49 4.01
CA PRO A 3 -11.47 43.59 5.30
C PRO A 3 -9.95 43.53 5.11
N ARG A 4 -9.27 44.60 5.56
CA ARG A 4 -7.79 44.63 5.61
C ARG A 4 -7.31 43.78 6.79
N PHE A 5 -7.13 42.47 6.58
CA PHE A 5 -6.48 41.63 7.58
C PHE A 5 -5.02 42.07 7.78
N SER A 6 -4.60 42.15 9.04
CA SER A 6 -3.21 42.46 9.38
C SER A 6 -2.26 41.40 8.82
N ARG A 7 -0.99 41.74 8.57
CA ARG A 7 0.02 40.78 8.09
C ARG A 7 0.10 39.52 8.97
N GLN A 8 -0.04 39.68 10.26
CA GLN A 8 -0.03 38.56 11.22
C GLN A 8 -1.24 37.63 11.06
N ALA A 9 -2.44 38.17 10.82
CA ALA A 9 -3.63 37.36 10.57
C ALA A 9 -3.52 36.56 9.27
N ARG A 10 -2.90 37.13 8.22
CA ARG A 10 -2.65 36.41 6.95
C ARG A 10 -1.64 35.27 7.10
N LEU A 11 -0.58 35.49 7.90
CA LEU A 11 0.43 34.43 8.18
C LEU A 11 -0.15 33.28 8.98
N LEU A 12 -1.03 33.56 9.95
CA LEU A 12 -1.71 32.53 10.73
C LEU A 12 -2.67 31.68 9.87
N ILE A 13 -3.42 32.32 8.97
CA ILE A 13 -4.34 31.61 8.07
C ILE A 13 -3.56 30.69 7.10
N VAL A 14 -2.44 31.17 6.54
CA VAL A 14 -1.59 30.36 5.64
C VAL A 14 -0.99 29.17 6.39
N ALA A 15 -0.52 29.37 7.62
CA ALA A 15 0.02 28.29 8.43
C ALA A 15 -1.04 27.23 8.78
N LEU A 16 -2.28 27.64 9.08
CA LEU A 16 -3.38 26.71 9.35
C LEU A 16 -3.77 25.88 8.11
N LEU A 17 -3.78 26.52 6.93
CA LEU A 17 -4.10 25.84 5.67
C LEU A 17 -3.03 24.81 5.28
N LEU A 18 -1.75 25.09 5.53
CA LEU A 18 -0.65 24.17 5.27
C LEU A 18 -0.69 22.94 6.20
N CYS A 19 -1.04 23.10 7.47
CA CYS A 19 -1.20 21.99 8.41
C CYS A 19 -2.37 21.05 8.03
N ALA A 20 -3.49 21.60 7.54
CA ALA A 20 -4.64 20.79 7.14
C ALA A 20 -4.35 19.88 5.95
N SER A 21 -3.51 20.30 5.01
CA SER A 21 -3.13 19.49 3.83
C SER A 21 -2.26 18.28 4.18
N ALA A 22 -1.39 18.40 5.17
CA ALA A 22 -0.50 17.30 5.59
C ALA A 22 -1.27 16.16 6.27
N THR A 23 -2.31 16.46 7.03
CA THR A 23 -3.14 15.45 7.71
C THR A 23 -4.00 14.64 6.75
N ALA A 24 -4.53 15.24 5.70
CA ALA A 24 -5.33 14.56 4.69
C ALA A 24 -4.51 13.50 3.92
N ASN A 25 -3.28 13.81 3.51
CA ASN A 25 -2.41 12.88 2.80
C ASN A 25 -2.00 11.67 3.67
N ALA A 26 -1.73 11.89 4.95
CA ALA A 26 -1.39 10.82 5.87
C ALA A 26 -2.56 9.86 6.10
N ALA A 27 -3.79 10.37 6.21
CA ALA A 27 -5.00 9.56 6.34
C ALA A 27 -5.23 8.69 5.11
N THR A 28 -5.09 9.24 3.91
CA THR A 28 -5.25 8.51 2.65
C THR A 28 -4.23 7.37 2.54
N SER A 29 -2.95 7.63 2.79
CA SER A 29 -1.91 6.60 2.69
C SER A 29 -2.07 5.49 3.75
N SER A 30 -2.61 5.80 4.93
CA SER A 30 -2.90 4.79 5.96
C SER A 30 -4.09 3.90 5.57
N GLN A 31 -5.12 4.45 4.93
CA GLN A 31 -6.26 3.71 4.40
C GLN A 31 -5.83 2.76 3.29
N PHE A 32 -5.03 3.21 2.33
CA PHE A 32 -4.47 2.37 1.28
C PHE A 32 -3.66 1.21 1.85
N ARG A 33 -2.80 1.45 2.81
CA ARG A 33 -2.04 0.38 3.49
C ARG A 33 -2.94 -0.64 4.18
N SER A 34 -3.98 -0.18 4.87
CA SER A 34 -4.92 -1.07 5.53
C SER A 34 -5.70 -1.92 4.54
N ARG A 35 -6.17 -1.32 3.44
CA ARG A 35 -6.84 -2.02 2.34
C ARG A 35 -5.91 -3.05 1.70
N GLY A 36 -4.70 -2.67 1.33
CA GLY A 36 -3.72 -3.58 0.72
C GLY A 36 -3.38 -4.77 1.62
N LYS A 37 -3.24 -4.55 2.93
CA LYS A 37 -3.07 -5.63 3.90
C LYS A 37 -4.27 -6.58 3.92
N ALA A 38 -5.49 -6.04 3.94
CA ALA A 38 -6.72 -6.83 3.96
C ALA A 38 -6.85 -7.69 2.70
N LEU A 39 -6.62 -7.10 1.52
CA LEU A 39 -6.63 -7.80 0.24
C LEU A 39 -5.64 -8.96 0.19
N LEU A 40 -4.41 -8.74 0.63
CA LEU A 40 -3.39 -9.78 0.71
C LEU A 40 -3.76 -10.86 1.73
N GLN A 41 -4.32 -10.48 2.88
CA GLN A 41 -4.74 -11.43 3.91
C GLN A 41 -5.85 -12.35 3.39
N GLU A 42 -6.83 -11.78 2.70
CA GLU A 42 -7.97 -12.51 2.15
C GLU A 42 -7.56 -13.45 1.01
N ASN A 43 -6.77 -12.96 0.07
CA ASN A 43 -6.50 -13.65 -1.18
C ASN A 43 -5.21 -14.48 -1.16
N CYS A 44 -4.22 -14.11 -0.35
CA CYS A 44 -2.88 -14.71 -0.34
C CYS A 44 -2.53 -15.34 1.02
N GLY A 45 -3.19 -14.90 2.11
CA GLY A 45 -2.84 -15.24 3.49
C GLY A 45 -2.97 -16.70 3.86
N ARG A 46 -3.74 -17.50 3.10
CA ARG A 46 -3.82 -18.95 3.29
C ARG A 46 -2.50 -19.67 3.04
N CYS A 47 -1.69 -19.15 2.14
CA CYS A 47 -0.44 -19.77 1.73
C CYS A 47 0.78 -18.93 2.10
N HIS A 48 0.71 -17.62 1.96
CA HIS A 48 1.82 -16.69 2.13
C HIS A 48 1.75 -15.91 3.46
N ALA A 49 2.89 -15.72 4.13
CA ALA A 49 2.98 -14.78 5.24
C ALA A 49 2.86 -13.34 4.73
N ILE A 50 1.89 -12.60 5.25
CA ILE A 50 1.56 -11.23 4.81
C ILE A 50 2.38 -10.18 5.56
N GLY A 51 2.78 -10.44 6.78
CA GLY A 51 3.42 -9.48 7.69
C GLY A 51 4.91 -9.28 7.46
N ALA A 52 5.49 -8.36 8.25
CA ALA A 52 6.92 -8.07 8.27
C ALA A 52 7.78 -9.22 8.79
N ALA A 53 7.19 -10.10 9.59
CA ALA A 53 7.85 -11.25 10.20
C ALA A 53 6.98 -12.50 10.08
N GLY A 54 7.53 -13.64 10.53
CA GLY A 54 6.82 -14.91 10.54
C GLY A 54 7.05 -15.75 9.29
N ARG A 55 6.66 -17.03 9.38
CA ARG A 55 6.75 -18.01 8.31
C ARG A 55 5.40 -18.10 7.58
N SER A 56 5.45 -18.45 6.29
CA SER A 56 4.24 -18.73 5.53
C SER A 56 3.52 -19.97 6.06
N PRO A 57 2.16 -19.96 6.08
CA PRO A 57 1.38 -21.15 6.44
C PRO A 57 1.71 -22.35 5.55
N LEU A 58 1.82 -22.13 4.24
CA LEU A 58 2.33 -23.14 3.33
C LEU A 58 3.86 -23.05 3.27
N LYS A 59 4.53 -24.16 3.62
CA LYS A 59 5.99 -24.19 3.79
C LYS A 59 6.77 -23.72 2.57
N ASP A 60 6.29 -24.06 1.37
CA ASP A 60 6.97 -23.74 0.11
C ASP A 60 6.56 -22.39 -0.48
N ALA A 61 5.56 -21.72 0.10
CA ALA A 61 5.14 -20.39 -0.33
C ALA A 61 6.05 -19.31 0.28
N PRO A 62 6.72 -18.48 -0.54
CA PRO A 62 7.56 -17.41 -0.02
C PRO A 62 6.72 -16.33 0.69
N PRO A 63 7.19 -15.72 1.76
CA PRO A 63 6.52 -14.55 2.36
C PRO A 63 6.36 -13.40 1.36
N MET A 64 5.28 -12.62 1.46
CA MET A 64 5.01 -11.51 0.54
C MET A 64 6.14 -10.48 0.51
N ARG A 65 6.78 -10.22 1.65
CA ARG A 65 7.98 -9.35 1.73
C ARG A 65 9.15 -9.85 0.89
N THR A 66 9.29 -11.19 0.76
CA THR A 66 10.32 -11.82 -0.08
C THR A 66 9.97 -11.73 -1.56
N ILE A 67 8.69 -11.91 -1.90
CA ILE A 67 8.19 -11.72 -3.26
C ILE A 67 8.45 -10.27 -3.70
N TYR A 68 8.01 -9.29 -2.88
CA TYR A 68 8.21 -7.88 -3.16
C TYR A 68 9.69 -7.50 -3.38
N ALA A 69 10.60 -8.10 -2.62
CA ALA A 69 12.04 -7.83 -2.75
C ALA A 69 12.68 -8.41 -4.03
N ARG A 70 12.01 -9.37 -4.69
CA ARG A 70 12.52 -10.02 -5.92
C ARG A 70 12.08 -9.35 -7.21
N PHE A 71 10.97 -8.61 -7.17
CA PHE A 71 10.42 -7.93 -8.34
C PHE A 71 10.80 -6.46 -8.33
N ALA A 72 11.08 -5.90 -9.52
CA ALA A 72 11.02 -4.46 -9.67
C ALA A 72 9.57 -3.97 -9.44
N PRO A 73 9.34 -2.78 -8.84
CA PRO A 73 7.99 -2.32 -8.50
C PRO A 73 7.00 -2.34 -9.67
N ARG A 74 7.43 -1.96 -10.87
CA ARG A 74 6.59 -1.99 -12.08
C ARG A 74 6.27 -3.40 -12.57
N GLU A 75 7.18 -4.32 -12.39
CA GLU A 75 7.01 -5.73 -12.76
C GLU A 75 5.96 -6.38 -11.86
N LEU A 76 6.05 -6.20 -10.55
CA LEU A 76 5.05 -6.70 -9.62
C LEU A 76 3.67 -6.08 -9.87
N GLN A 77 3.62 -4.80 -10.25
CA GLN A 77 2.37 -4.13 -10.61
C GLN A 77 1.71 -4.80 -11.82
N ALA A 78 2.47 -5.11 -12.86
CA ALA A 78 1.97 -5.81 -14.04
C ALA A 78 1.47 -7.21 -13.70
N GLU A 79 2.25 -7.99 -12.96
CA GLU A 79 1.87 -9.33 -12.52
C GLU A 79 0.57 -9.35 -11.69
N LEU A 80 0.38 -8.39 -10.80
CA LEU A 80 -0.86 -8.26 -10.01
C LEU A 80 -2.07 -7.90 -10.88
N ARG A 81 -1.89 -7.05 -11.89
CA ARG A 81 -2.96 -6.69 -12.84
C ARG A 81 -3.36 -7.83 -13.76
N GLU A 82 -2.39 -8.66 -14.14
CA GLU A 82 -2.59 -9.84 -15.00
C GLU A 82 -3.08 -11.06 -14.20
N GLY A 83 -3.38 -10.90 -12.91
CA GLY A 83 -3.86 -11.95 -12.03
C GLY A 83 -2.76 -12.89 -11.56
N MET A 84 -1.50 -12.43 -11.51
CA MET A 84 -0.37 -13.27 -11.10
C MET A 84 -0.35 -14.58 -11.89
N VAL A 85 -0.47 -14.51 -13.21
CA VAL A 85 -0.50 -15.67 -14.14
C VAL A 85 0.73 -16.53 -13.91
N SER A 86 0.53 -17.53 -13.20
CA SER A 86 1.36 -17.99 -12.13
C SER A 86 2.52 -18.83 -12.56
N ARG A 87 3.51 -18.66 -11.82
CA ARG A 87 4.69 -19.50 -11.83
C ARG A 87 4.48 -20.85 -11.11
N HIS A 88 3.31 -21.09 -10.53
CA HIS A 88 2.93 -22.41 -10.00
C HIS A 88 1.42 -22.65 -10.05
N ARG A 89 1.04 -23.88 -10.39
CA ARG A 89 -0.36 -24.28 -10.66
C ARG A 89 -1.31 -24.17 -9.46
N ALA A 90 -0.78 -24.14 -8.23
CA ALA A 90 -1.59 -24.10 -7.02
C ALA A 90 -2.01 -22.68 -6.64
N MET A 91 -1.47 -21.65 -7.30
CA MET A 91 -1.83 -20.27 -7.03
C MET A 91 -3.10 -19.89 -7.80
N PRO A 92 -4.19 -19.47 -7.12
CA PRO A 92 -5.39 -19.05 -7.81
C PRO A 92 -5.12 -17.77 -8.60
N GLN A 93 -5.73 -17.66 -9.77
CA GLN A 93 -5.76 -16.41 -10.51
C GLN A 93 -6.77 -15.47 -9.87
N ILE A 94 -6.37 -14.24 -9.62
CA ILE A 94 -7.20 -13.24 -8.94
C ILE A 94 -7.10 -11.94 -9.73
N ASP A 95 -8.23 -11.43 -10.17
CA ASP A 95 -8.33 -10.15 -10.87
C ASP A 95 -8.44 -9.02 -9.84
N PHE A 96 -7.41 -8.20 -9.73
CA PHE A 96 -7.40 -6.99 -8.93
C PHE A 96 -7.69 -5.76 -9.79
N SER A 97 -8.50 -4.84 -9.27
CA SER A 97 -8.63 -3.51 -9.86
C SER A 97 -7.32 -2.73 -9.72
N ASP A 98 -7.14 -1.70 -10.56
CA ASP A 98 -5.96 -0.82 -10.45
C ASP A 98 -5.81 -0.23 -9.05
N GLU A 99 -6.91 0.15 -8.41
CA GLU A 99 -6.93 0.68 -7.04
C GLU A 99 -6.51 -0.38 -6.01
N ASP A 100 -6.91 -1.63 -6.18
CA ASP A 100 -6.49 -2.73 -5.31
C ASP A 100 -4.99 -3.01 -5.46
N VAL A 101 -4.49 -2.99 -6.68
CA VAL A 101 -3.05 -3.14 -6.96
C VAL A 101 -2.26 -2.04 -6.29
N ASP A 102 -2.69 -0.79 -6.40
CA ASP A 102 -2.02 0.36 -5.76
C ASP A 102 -2.04 0.25 -4.22
N ALA A 103 -3.15 -0.22 -3.65
CA ALA A 103 -3.27 -0.48 -2.22
C ALA A 103 -2.31 -1.59 -1.76
N ILE A 104 -2.24 -2.70 -2.51
CA ILE A 104 -1.33 -3.82 -2.23
C ILE A 104 0.13 -3.34 -2.28
N LEU A 105 0.53 -2.63 -3.33
CA LEU A 105 1.89 -2.12 -3.47
C LEU A 105 2.25 -1.12 -2.37
N THR A 106 1.30 -0.26 -1.98
CA THR A 106 1.48 0.68 -0.87
C THR A 106 1.76 -0.05 0.45
N TYR A 107 1.06 -1.14 0.72
CA TYR A 107 1.33 -1.96 1.90
C TYR A 107 2.69 -2.65 1.83
N LEU A 108 3.02 -3.29 0.71
CA LEU A 108 4.28 -4.01 0.53
C LEU A 108 5.50 -3.07 0.61
N TYR A 109 5.39 -1.88 0.03
CA TYR A 109 6.41 -0.84 0.17
C TYR A 109 6.64 -0.45 1.64
N ALA A 110 5.56 -0.26 2.40
CA ALA A 110 5.66 0.07 3.82
C ALA A 110 6.31 -1.04 4.66
N LEU A 111 6.22 -2.31 4.24
CA LEU A 111 6.96 -3.41 4.87
C LEU A 111 8.47 -3.34 4.57
N ALA A 112 8.84 -2.94 3.36
CA ALA A 112 10.24 -2.86 2.94
C ALA A 112 11.01 -1.72 3.62
N VAL A 113 10.34 -0.59 3.87
CA VAL A 113 10.97 0.61 4.47
C VAL A 113 11.18 0.48 5.99
N LYS A 114 10.49 -0.43 6.65
CA LYS A 114 10.59 -0.63 8.12
C LYS A 114 11.74 -1.54 8.56
N LYS A 115 12.76 -1.73 7.75
CA LYS A 115 13.97 -2.46 8.14
C LYS A 115 14.92 -1.60 8.97
#